data_dc885b3dd613ff9d5356068bbb0ae0a5
#
_entry.id   dc885b3dd613ff9d5356068bbb0ae0a5
#
_cell.length_a   1.000
_cell.length_b   1.000
_cell.length_c   1.000
_cell.angle_alpha   90.00
_cell.angle_beta   90.00
_cell.angle_gamma   90.00
#
_symmetry.space_group_name_H-M   'P 1'
#
loop_
_entity.id
_entity.type
_entity.pdbx_description
1 polymer ?
#
loop_
_entity_poly.entity_id
_entity_poly.type
_entity_poly.pdbx_seq_one_letter_code
_entity_poly.pdbx_strand_id
1 'polypeptide(L)'
;MVNYIFDVDGTLTRSRCRIDKKFAVWFSRFCERSNVYLVTGSDRPKTIEQVGEFIYHSCKRVYNCSGNDVYRGDENLYTLDWKLPELSRKFLQNCQYESNFSIRTGNHIEERPGMVNFSVLGR
;
A
#
# COMPACT_ATOMS: atom_id res chain seq x y z
N MET A 1 -21.59 -9.06 -14.73
CA MET A 1 -20.15 -9.25 -14.91
C MET A 1 -19.50 -9.43 -13.56
N VAL A 2 -18.55 -10.36 -13.44
CA VAL A 2 -17.90 -10.68 -12.16
C VAL A 2 -16.81 -9.64 -11.87
N ASN A 3 -16.76 -9.17 -10.63
CA ASN A 3 -15.70 -8.33 -10.11
C ASN A 3 -14.73 -9.19 -9.29
N TYR A 4 -13.45 -9.05 -9.56
CA TYR A 4 -12.38 -9.75 -8.85
C TYR A 4 -11.63 -8.76 -7.98
N ILE A 5 -11.57 -9.00 -6.69
CA ILE A 5 -10.88 -8.15 -5.72
C ILE A 5 -9.69 -8.95 -5.18
N PHE A 6 -8.49 -8.39 -5.30
CA PHE A 6 -7.25 -9.03 -4.84
C PHE A 6 -6.55 -8.16 -3.80
N ASP A 7 -6.06 -8.81 -2.77
CA ASP A 7 -4.99 -8.28 -1.93
C ASP A 7 -3.64 -8.37 -2.67
N VAL A 8 -2.65 -7.62 -2.26
CA VAL A 8 -1.33 -7.59 -2.89
C VAL A 8 -0.33 -8.41 -2.11
N ASP A 9 0.01 -7.98 -0.89
CA ASP A 9 1.00 -8.66 -0.05
C ASP A 9 0.53 -10.06 0.37
N GLY A 10 1.32 -11.08 0.05
CA GLY A 10 1.00 -12.46 0.37
C GLY A 10 -0.07 -13.09 -0.54
N THR A 11 -0.57 -12.37 -1.53
CA THR A 11 -1.57 -12.84 -2.51
C THR A 11 -1.03 -12.79 -3.93
N LEU A 12 -0.77 -11.59 -4.46
CA LEU A 12 -0.20 -11.41 -5.79
C LEU A 12 1.33 -11.39 -5.77
N THR A 13 1.91 -10.98 -4.66
CA THR A 13 3.35 -10.90 -4.45
C THR A 13 3.72 -11.51 -3.10
N ARG A 14 4.99 -11.80 -2.89
CA ARG A 14 5.50 -11.94 -1.53
C ARG A 14 5.37 -10.57 -0.83
N SER A 15 5.25 -10.60 0.50
CA SER A 15 5.11 -9.38 1.28
C SER A 15 6.20 -8.36 0.93
N ARG A 16 5.77 -7.16 0.56
CA ARG A 16 6.60 -6.02 0.17
C ARG A 16 7.54 -6.25 -1.02
N CYS A 17 7.39 -7.35 -1.74
CA CYS A 17 8.23 -7.70 -2.89
C CYS A 17 7.51 -7.42 -4.21
N ARG A 18 8.30 -7.39 -5.28
CA ARG A 18 7.76 -7.30 -6.65
C ARG A 18 7.10 -8.60 -7.06
N ILE A 19 6.08 -8.50 -7.89
CA ILE A 19 5.40 -9.63 -8.51
C ILE A 19 6.37 -10.46 -9.34
N ASP A 20 6.23 -11.78 -9.32
CA ASP A 20 7.00 -12.66 -10.19
C ASP A 20 6.74 -12.33 -11.67
N LYS A 21 7.79 -12.27 -12.47
CA LYS A 21 7.72 -11.84 -13.88
C LYS A 21 6.80 -12.73 -14.72
N LYS A 22 6.85 -14.04 -14.54
CA LYS A 22 6.01 -14.99 -15.29
C LYS A 22 4.55 -14.85 -14.89
N PHE A 23 4.31 -14.74 -13.59
CA PHE A 23 2.95 -14.52 -13.08
C PHE A 23 2.41 -13.16 -13.52
N ALA A 24 3.21 -12.12 -13.54
CA ALA A 24 2.81 -10.79 -14.00
C ALA A 24 2.29 -10.81 -15.45
N VAL A 25 2.93 -11.55 -16.34
CA VAL A 25 2.49 -11.69 -17.74
C VAL A 25 1.09 -12.32 -17.80
N TRP A 26 0.89 -13.40 -17.06
CA TRP A 26 -0.42 -14.06 -17.00
C TRP A 26 -1.48 -13.15 -16.39
N PHE A 27 -1.17 -12.53 -15.26
CA PHE A 27 -2.10 -11.68 -14.51
C PHE A 27 -2.47 -10.41 -15.29
N SER A 28 -1.52 -9.85 -16.04
CA SER A 28 -1.79 -8.71 -16.95
C SER A 28 -2.89 -9.04 -17.95
N ARG A 29 -2.80 -10.21 -18.58
CA ARG A 29 -3.82 -10.67 -19.51
C ARG A 29 -5.17 -10.91 -18.85
N PHE A 30 -5.14 -11.38 -17.62
CA PHE A 30 -6.35 -11.54 -16.80
C PHE A 30 -7.00 -10.17 -16.51
N CYS A 31 -6.21 -9.16 -16.14
CA CYS A 31 -6.69 -7.79 -15.89
C CYS A 31 -7.33 -7.15 -17.13
N GLU A 32 -6.80 -7.43 -18.31
CA GLU A 32 -7.37 -6.87 -19.56
C GLU A 32 -8.77 -7.43 -19.87
N ARG A 33 -9.07 -8.65 -19.43
CA ARG A 33 -10.30 -9.36 -19.76
C ARG A 33 -11.30 -9.41 -18.62
N SER A 34 -10.95 -8.88 -17.46
CA SER A 34 -11.74 -9.02 -16.24
C SER A 34 -11.82 -7.70 -15.49
N ASN A 35 -12.85 -7.53 -14.68
CA ASN A 35 -12.93 -6.40 -13.76
C ASN A 35 -12.10 -6.69 -12.53
N VAL A 36 -10.89 -6.17 -12.49
CA VAL A 36 -9.94 -6.38 -11.39
C VAL A 36 -9.83 -5.13 -10.52
N TYR A 37 -9.87 -5.33 -9.22
CA TYR A 37 -9.68 -4.32 -8.18
C TYR A 37 -8.58 -4.80 -7.25
N LEU A 38 -7.72 -3.87 -6.83
CA LEU A 38 -6.70 -4.16 -5.82
C LEU A 38 -7.04 -3.44 -4.51
N VAL A 39 -6.80 -4.11 -3.39
CA VAL A 39 -6.94 -3.54 -2.05
C VAL A 39 -5.65 -3.83 -1.29
N THR A 40 -5.00 -2.80 -0.75
CA THR A 40 -3.72 -2.95 -0.06
C THR A 40 -3.55 -1.91 1.06
N GLY A 41 -2.81 -2.26 2.09
CA GLY A 41 -2.38 -1.30 3.11
C GLY A 41 -1.22 -0.41 2.66
N SER A 42 -0.56 -0.74 1.54
CA SER A 42 0.55 0.04 0.99
C SER A 42 0.06 1.34 0.34
N ASP A 43 0.95 2.33 0.27
CA ASP A 43 0.69 3.54 -0.49
C ASP A 43 0.81 3.29 -2.01
N ARG A 44 0.40 4.27 -2.79
CA ARG A 44 0.40 4.17 -4.26
C ARG A 44 1.78 3.87 -4.85
N PRO A 45 2.85 4.59 -4.50
CA PRO A 45 4.18 4.30 -5.05
C PRO A 45 4.64 2.86 -4.76
N LYS A 46 4.38 2.36 -3.55
CA LYS A 46 4.74 0.99 -3.17
C LYS A 46 3.92 -0.04 -3.93
N THR A 47 2.63 0.21 -4.10
CA THR A 47 1.75 -0.69 -4.87
C THR A 47 2.22 -0.79 -6.32
N ILE A 48 2.53 0.33 -6.97
CA ILE A 48 3.06 0.36 -8.35
C ILE A 48 4.40 -0.39 -8.41
N GLU A 49 5.28 -0.19 -7.44
CA GLU A 49 6.56 -0.93 -7.38
C GLU A 49 6.32 -2.44 -7.32
N GLN A 50 5.33 -2.89 -6.55
CA GLN A 50 5.05 -4.31 -6.37
C GLN A 50 4.42 -4.96 -7.59
N VAL A 51 3.35 -4.37 -8.14
CA VAL A 51 2.58 -5.00 -9.24
C VAL A 51 3.00 -4.53 -10.64
N GLY A 52 3.70 -3.41 -10.74
CA GLY A 52 4.10 -2.79 -11.99
C GLY A 52 3.05 -1.84 -12.56
N GLU A 53 3.51 -0.89 -13.36
CA GLU A 53 2.67 0.15 -13.97
C GLU A 53 1.53 -0.43 -14.79
N PHE A 54 1.81 -1.46 -15.60
CA PHE A 54 0.82 -2.03 -16.51
C PHE A 54 -0.37 -2.64 -15.74
N ILE A 55 -0.09 -3.50 -14.75
CA ILE A 55 -1.14 -4.13 -13.93
C ILE A 55 -1.92 -3.06 -13.17
N TYR A 56 -1.20 -2.09 -12.57
CA TYR A 56 -1.83 -1.01 -11.81
C TYR A 56 -2.84 -0.25 -12.65
N HIS A 57 -2.47 0.14 -13.88
CA HIS A 57 -3.33 0.90 -14.79
C HIS A 57 -4.43 0.04 -15.43
N SER A 58 -4.24 -1.27 -15.52
CA SER A 58 -5.25 -2.20 -16.05
C SER A 58 -6.38 -2.49 -15.05
N CYS A 59 -6.16 -2.24 -13.77
CA CYS A 59 -7.18 -2.42 -12.75
C CYS A 59 -8.28 -1.36 -12.86
N LYS A 60 -9.50 -1.74 -12.56
CA LYS A 60 -10.65 -0.82 -12.54
C LYS A 60 -10.50 0.24 -11.46
N ARG A 61 -10.01 -0.17 -10.30
CA ARG A 61 -9.62 0.71 -9.18
C ARG A 61 -8.57 0.04 -8.32
N VAL A 62 -7.72 0.85 -7.72
CA VAL A 62 -6.75 0.42 -6.71
C VAL A 62 -7.02 1.21 -5.43
N TYR A 63 -7.30 0.47 -4.37
CA TYR A 63 -7.55 1.01 -3.04
C TYR A 63 -6.26 0.91 -2.23
N ASN A 64 -5.47 1.98 -2.24
CA ASN A 64 -4.23 2.09 -1.46
C ASN A 64 -4.54 2.55 -0.03
N CYS A 65 -3.59 2.37 0.89
CA CYS A 65 -3.70 2.82 2.28
C CYS A 65 -5.01 2.37 2.93
N SER A 66 -5.36 1.09 2.74
CA SER A 66 -6.60 0.48 3.28
C SER A 66 -7.88 1.18 2.83
N GLY A 67 -7.88 1.71 1.61
CA GLY A 67 -9.02 2.43 1.02
C GLY A 67 -9.02 3.94 1.25
N ASN A 68 -8.01 4.48 1.91
CA ASN A 68 -7.91 5.92 2.16
C ASN A 68 -7.38 6.71 0.97
N ASP A 69 -6.88 6.03 -0.06
CA ASP A 69 -6.31 6.65 -1.25
C ASP A 69 -6.62 5.79 -2.47
N VAL A 70 -7.60 6.21 -3.27
CA VAL A 70 -8.18 5.40 -4.35
C VAL A 70 -7.85 6.02 -5.71
N TYR A 71 -7.33 5.17 -6.60
CA TYR A 71 -6.96 5.56 -7.96
C TYR A 71 -7.58 4.65 -9.00
N ARG A 72 -7.84 5.25 -10.17
CA ARG A 72 -8.06 4.55 -11.43
C ARG A 72 -6.96 4.99 -12.39
N GLY A 73 -5.93 4.14 -12.60
CA GLY A 73 -4.72 4.57 -13.30
C GLY A 73 -4.05 5.75 -12.60
N ASP A 74 -3.94 6.87 -13.30
CA ASP A 74 -3.37 8.11 -12.76
C ASP A 74 -4.42 9.06 -12.17
N GLU A 75 -5.70 8.72 -12.31
CA GLU A 75 -6.80 9.53 -11.80
C GLU A 75 -7.04 9.24 -10.31
N ASN A 76 -6.85 10.25 -9.47
CA ASN A 76 -7.21 10.14 -8.05
C ASN A 76 -8.72 10.29 -7.91
N LEU A 77 -9.40 9.24 -7.42
CA LEU A 77 -10.84 9.22 -7.21
C LEU A 77 -11.22 9.66 -5.81
N TYR A 78 -10.38 9.39 -4.83
CA TYR A 78 -10.63 9.71 -3.43
C TYR A 78 -9.33 9.68 -2.65
N THR A 79 -9.15 10.64 -1.77
CA THR A 79 -8.11 10.63 -0.75
C THR A 79 -8.71 11.17 0.54
N LEU A 80 -8.57 10.43 1.63
CA LEU A 80 -9.04 10.88 2.93
C LEU A 80 -8.20 12.08 3.40
N ASP A 81 -8.86 13.20 3.66
CA ASP A 81 -8.23 14.40 4.21
C ASP A 81 -8.06 14.24 5.72
N TRP A 82 -6.94 13.64 6.09
CA TRP A 82 -6.56 13.41 7.48
C TRP A 82 -5.05 13.58 7.64
N LYS A 83 -4.68 14.22 8.74
CA LYS A 83 -3.27 14.35 9.13
C LYS A 83 -3.09 13.85 10.56
N LEU A 84 -1.92 13.27 10.84
CA LEU A 84 -1.58 12.82 12.18
C LEU A 84 -1.56 14.02 13.13
N PRO A 85 -2.42 14.05 14.17
CA PRO A 85 -2.40 15.11 15.18
C PRO A 85 -1.03 15.21 15.85
N GLU A 86 -0.59 16.44 16.16
CA GLU A 86 0.73 16.66 16.72
C GLU A 86 0.90 15.98 18.09
N LEU A 87 -0.13 15.95 18.93
CA LEU A 87 -0.08 15.21 20.20
C LEU A 87 0.12 13.71 19.99
N SER A 88 -0.51 13.14 18.97
CA SER A 88 -0.33 11.72 18.62
C SER A 88 1.09 11.46 18.11
N ARG A 89 1.63 12.37 17.30
CA ARG A 89 3.02 12.29 16.84
C ARG A 89 3.99 12.29 18.01
N LYS A 90 3.85 13.23 18.95
CA LYS A 90 4.68 13.31 20.15
C LYS A 90 4.58 12.04 20.99
N PHE A 91 3.39 11.50 21.14
CA PHE A 91 3.17 10.23 21.83
C PHE A 91 3.97 9.09 21.17
N LEU A 92 3.90 8.96 19.85
CA LEU A 92 4.65 7.93 19.12
C LEU A 92 6.16 8.13 19.22
N GLN A 93 6.63 9.37 19.15
CA GLN A 93 8.05 9.70 19.35
C GLN A 93 8.52 9.32 20.75
N ASN A 94 7.72 9.57 21.79
CA ASN A 94 8.04 9.18 23.15
C ASN A 94 8.06 7.66 23.32
N CYS A 95 7.12 6.93 22.71
CA CYS A 95 7.12 5.47 22.70
C CYS A 95 8.41 4.91 22.06
N GLN A 96 8.85 5.50 20.97
CA GLN A 96 10.10 5.13 20.33
C GLN A 96 11.30 5.40 21.24
N TYR A 97 11.36 6.57 21.85
CA TYR A 97 12.45 6.98 22.72
C TYR A 97 12.55 6.14 23.99
N GLU A 98 11.42 5.85 24.63
CA GLU A 98 11.35 5.10 25.89
C GLU A 98 11.47 3.58 25.70
N SER A 99 11.37 3.07 24.48
CA SER A 99 11.46 1.64 24.21
C SER A 99 12.87 1.11 24.52
N ASN A 100 12.93 -0.03 25.21
CA ASN A 100 14.15 -0.76 25.50
C ASN A 100 14.65 -1.61 24.33
N PHE A 101 13.93 -1.62 23.21
CA PHE A 101 14.32 -2.35 22.01
C PHE A 101 15.53 -1.68 21.37
N SER A 102 16.66 -2.40 21.30
CA SER A 102 17.96 -1.81 20.92
C SER A 102 18.16 -1.63 19.42
N ILE A 103 17.48 -2.44 18.61
CA ILE A 103 17.63 -2.39 17.15
C ILE A 103 16.80 -1.23 16.60
N ARG A 104 17.45 -0.38 15.82
CA ARG A 104 16.83 0.79 15.16
C ARG A 104 17.27 0.84 13.71
N THR A 105 16.35 0.76 12.78
CA THR A 105 16.64 0.87 11.33
C THR A 105 15.52 1.59 10.60
N GLY A 106 15.86 2.35 9.55
CA GLY A 106 14.89 2.97 8.66
C GLY A 106 13.94 3.95 9.34
N ASN A 107 12.70 4.00 8.87
CA ASN A 107 11.67 4.92 9.34
C ASN A 107 10.86 4.30 10.48
N HIS A 108 10.61 5.07 11.53
CA HIS A 108 9.83 4.64 12.69
C HIS A 108 8.38 5.12 12.63
N ILE A 109 8.14 6.29 12.07
CA ILE A 109 6.82 6.88 11.89
C ILE A 109 6.64 7.18 10.40
N GLU A 110 5.76 6.46 9.73
CA GLU A 110 5.46 6.64 8.31
C GLU A 110 4.04 7.16 8.16
N GLU A 111 3.90 8.42 7.78
CA GLU A 111 2.60 8.98 7.44
C GLU A 111 2.24 8.65 6.00
N ARG A 112 1.01 8.22 5.81
CA ARG A 112 0.40 7.95 4.52
C ARG A 112 -0.98 8.57 4.47
N PRO A 113 -1.63 8.69 3.30
CA PRO A 113 -3.00 9.16 3.25
C PRO A 113 -3.91 8.42 4.23
N GLY A 114 -4.49 9.17 5.18
CA GLY A 114 -5.46 8.67 6.15
C GLY A 114 -4.95 7.67 7.18
N MET A 115 -3.62 7.45 7.28
CA MET A 115 -3.06 6.48 8.21
C MET A 115 -1.62 6.80 8.62
N VAL A 116 -1.18 6.17 9.70
CA VAL A 116 0.21 6.19 10.13
C VAL A 116 0.66 4.77 10.48
N ASN A 117 1.85 4.40 10.04
CA ASN A 117 2.53 3.19 10.50
C ASN A 117 3.58 3.58 11.52
N PHE A 118 3.59 2.85 12.64
CA PHE A 118 4.58 3.02 13.69
C PHE A 118 5.33 1.72 13.93
N SER A 119 6.66 1.80 14.01
CA SER A 119 7.52 0.67 14.32
C SER A 119 8.65 1.11 15.23
N VAL A 120 8.79 0.46 16.38
CA VAL A 120 9.91 0.67 17.31
C VAL A 120 11.23 0.25 16.67
N LEU A 121 11.22 -0.83 15.89
CA LEU A 121 12.38 -1.29 15.12
C LEU A 121 12.74 -0.34 13.97
N GLY A 122 11.72 0.18 13.30
CA GLY A 122 11.85 0.90 12.04
C GLY A 122 11.57 0.00 10.82
N ARG A 123 11.44 0.61 9.64
CA ARG A 123 11.11 -0.08 8.38
C ARG A 123 11.88 0.53 7.21
#